data_0521ebf3d5487570f355b7c80cefe98e
#
_entry.id   0521ebf3d5487570f355b7c80cefe98e
#
_cell.length_a   1.000
_cell.length_b   1.000
_cell.length_c   1.000
_cell.angle_alpha   90.00
_cell.angle_beta   90.00
_cell.angle_gamma   90.00
#
_symmetry.space_group_name_H-M   'P 1'
#
loop_
_entity.id
_entity.type
_entity.pdbx_description
1 polymer ?
#
loop_
_entity_poly.entity_id
_entity_poly.type
_entity_poly.pdbx_seq_one_letter_code
_entity_poly.pdbx_strand_id
1 'polypeptide(L)'
;MGFAYVNVTVRGVKASRDVRMLVDTGSTYIVLDPETIKELGFLETPYTVDLLLADGRKIRARIFLAEVEVKGRRGPALVAELNVPTPLLGVYALETLGFKANPRTGELEEISPEGGYLLHTNRQLSQTHK
;
A
#
# COMPACT_ATOMS: atom_id res chain seq x y z
N MET A 1 -11.28 16.65 -10.28
CA MET A 1 -10.48 15.65 -9.57
C MET A 1 -11.04 14.27 -9.84
N GLY A 2 -10.21 13.37 -10.33
CA GLY A 2 -10.65 12.04 -10.68
C GLY A 2 -10.38 11.03 -9.59
N PHE A 3 -11.13 9.93 -9.63
CA PHE A 3 -10.93 8.78 -8.78
C PHE A 3 -10.50 7.60 -9.64
N ALA A 4 -9.57 6.83 -9.15
CA ALA A 4 -9.14 5.63 -9.84
C ALA A 4 -9.04 4.47 -8.86
N TYR A 5 -9.41 3.30 -9.35
CA TYR A 5 -9.25 2.06 -8.61
C TYR A 5 -8.19 1.22 -9.29
N VAL A 6 -7.47 0.46 -8.51
CA VAL A 6 -6.45 -0.43 -9.03
C VAL A 6 -6.49 -1.74 -8.25
N ASN A 7 -6.19 -2.82 -8.94
CA ASN A 7 -6.07 -4.12 -8.29
C ASN A 7 -4.69 -4.22 -7.65
N VAL A 8 -4.67 -4.54 -6.38
CA VAL A 8 -3.46 -4.73 -5.60
C VAL A 8 -3.45 -6.15 -5.08
N THR A 9 -2.43 -6.90 -5.40
CA THR A 9 -2.26 -8.21 -4.76
C THR A 9 -1.63 -7.97 -3.40
N VAL A 10 -2.34 -8.34 -2.34
CA VAL A 10 -1.84 -8.22 -0.97
C VAL A 10 -1.51 -9.60 -0.44
N ARG A 11 -0.36 -9.72 0.19
CA ARG A 11 0.14 -11.01 0.65
C ARG A 11 0.59 -10.93 2.09
N GLY A 12 0.04 -11.83 2.90
CA GLY A 12 0.45 -12.04 4.27
C GLY A 12 1.11 -13.40 4.42
N VAL A 13 1.32 -13.82 5.66
CA VAL A 13 1.95 -15.09 5.97
C VAL A 13 1.06 -16.28 5.61
N LYS A 14 -0.26 -16.11 5.72
CA LYS A 14 -1.21 -17.21 5.51
C LYS A 14 -1.67 -17.33 4.05
N ALA A 15 -1.90 -16.20 3.38
CA ALA A 15 -2.51 -16.21 2.06
C ALA A 15 -2.27 -14.89 1.34
N SER A 16 -2.66 -14.87 0.06
CA SER A 16 -2.67 -13.65 -0.74
C SER A 16 -4.02 -13.49 -1.41
N ARG A 17 -4.37 -12.27 -1.76
CA ARG A 17 -5.63 -11.97 -2.42
C ARG A 17 -5.50 -10.68 -3.21
N ASP A 18 -6.20 -10.62 -4.34
CA ASP A 18 -6.35 -9.39 -5.09
C ASP A 18 -7.44 -8.55 -4.44
N VAL A 19 -7.10 -7.30 -4.15
CA VAL A 19 -8.01 -6.35 -3.52
C VAL A 19 -8.10 -5.12 -4.41
N ARG A 20 -9.31 -4.72 -4.73
CA ARG A 20 -9.53 -3.48 -5.47
C ARG A 20 -9.46 -2.32 -4.51
N MET A 21 -8.52 -1.41 -4.75
CA MET A 21 -8.29 -0.27 -3.87
C MET A 21 -8.49 1.05 -4.61
N LEU A 22 -9.00 2.02 -3.86
CA LEU A 22 -9.07 3.40 -4.33
C LEU A 22 -7.70 4.04 -4.14
N VAL A 23 -7.16 4.64 -5.21
CA VAL A 23 -5.92 5.42 -5.13
C VAL A 23 -6.22 6.70 -4.37
N ASP A 24 -5.62 6.85 -3.19
CA ASP A 24 -5.88 7.98 -2.30
C ASP A 24 -4.57 8.64 -1.87
N THR A 25 -4.22 9.73 -2.54
CA THR A 25 -2.99 10.47 -2.23
C THR A 25 -3.07 11.24 -0.92
N GLY A 26 -4.26 11.36 -0.35
CA GLY A 26 -4.43 11.93 0.98
C GLY A 26 -4.16 10.93 2.11
N SER A 27 -4.00 9.65 1.77
CA SER A 27 -3.68 8.61 2.74
C SER A 27 -2.20 8.29 2.71
N THR A 28 -1.57 8.22 3.88
CA THR A 28 -0.17 7.82 3.98
C THR A 28 -0.02 6.31 3.80
N TYR A 29 -0.91 5.55 4.39
CA TYR A 29 -0.82 4.09 4.44
C TYR A 29 -1.88 3.45 3.55
N ILE A 30 -1.67 2.18 3.23
CA ILE A 30 -2.78 1.34 2.77
C ILE A 30 -3.73 1.20 3.96
N VAL A 31 -5.03 1.26 3.69
CA VAL A 31 -6.04 1.06 4.73
C VAL A 31 -6.90 -0.14 4.35
N LEU A 32 -6.92 -1.13 5.23
CA LEU A 32 -7.67 -2.36 5.05
C LEU A 32 -8.46 -2.71 6.30
N ASP A 33 -9.54 -3.45 6.10
CA ASP A 33 -10.40 -3.90 7.18
C ASP A 33 -9.74 -5.00 8.01
N PRO A 34 -10.15 -5.13 9.28
CA PRO A 34 -9.57 -6.12 10.19
C PRO A 34 -9.70 -7.58 9.71
N GLU A 35 -10.82 -7.91 9.07
CA GLU A 35 -11.04 -9.27 8.59
C GLU A 35 -10.04 -9.69 7.52
N THR A 36 -9.80 -8.83 6.56
CA THR A 36 -8.84 -9.08 5.49
C THR A 36 -7.44 -9.25 6.06
N ILE A 37 -7.05 -8.37 6.96
CA ILE A 37 -5.74 -8.42 7.61
C ILE A 37 -5.55 -9.74 8.34
N LYS A 38 -6.54 -10.16 9.09
CA LYS A 38 -6.49 -11.43 9.84
C LYS A 38 -6.47 -12.64 8.91
N GLU A 39 -7.32 -12.63 7.90
CA GLU A 39 -7.44 -13.72 6.95
C GLU A 39 -6.15 -13.97 6.20
N LEU A 40 -5.49 -12.91 5.75
CA LEU A 40 -4.25 -13.03 5.00
C LEU A 40 -3.02 -13.20 5.91
N GLY A 41 -3.15 -12.89 7.18
CA GLY A 41 -2.09 -13.08 8.15
C GLY A 41 -0.98 -12.05 8.04
N PHE A 42 -1.34 -10.78 8.04
CA PHE A 42 -0.34 -9.71 8.07
C PHE A 42 0.36 -9.70 9.43
N LEU A 43 1.61 -9.27 9.42
CA LEU A 43 2.41 -9.19 10.64
C LEU A 43 2.12 -7.89 11.37
N GLU A 44 1.68 -8.00 12.61
CA GLU A 44 1.42 -6.83 13.41
C GLU A 44 2.74 -6.20 13.87
N THR A 45 2.88 -4.89 13.67
CA THR A 45 4.02 -4.14 14.18
C THR A 45 3.69 -3.57 15.56
N PRO A 46 4.68 -3.10 16.32
CA PRO A 46 4.39 -2.46 17.61
C PRO A 46 3.88 -1.02 17.46
N TYR A 47 3.65 -0.54 16.24
CA TYR A 47 3.28 0.84 15.98
C TYR A 47 1.77 1.00 15.80
N THR A 48 1.29 2.17 16.23
CA THR A 48 -0.07 2.63 15.94
C THR A 48 0.02 4.03 15.37
N VAL A 49 -1.01 4.43 14.64
CA VAL A 49 -1.12 5.78 14.10
C VAL A 49 -2.51 6.33 14.40
N ASP A 50 -2.61 7.64 14.51
CA ASP A 50 -3.89 8.31 14.60
C ASP A 50 -4.34 8.70 13.20
N LEU A 51 -5.52 8.21 12.80
CA LEU A 51 -6.12 8.55 11.52
C LEU A 51 -7.21 9.58 11.75
N LEU A 52 -7.19 10.63 10.94
CA LEU A 52 -8.22 11.65 10.95
C LEU A 52 -9.26 11.28 9.90
N LEU A 53 -10.49 11.05 10.34
CA LEU A 53 -11.58 10.68 9.45
C LEU A 53 -12.23 11.93 8.85
N ALA A 54 -12.98 11.75 7.78
CA ALA A 54 -13.64 12.85 7.08
C ALA A 54 -14.60 13.63 7.97
N ASP A 55 -15.18 12.96 8.97
CA ASP A 55 -16.11 13.60 9.93
C ASP A 55 -15.40 14.30 11.09
N GLY A 56 -14.08 14.37 11.07
CA GLY A 56 -13.29 15.03 12.09
C GLY A 56 -12.86 14.17 13.26
N ARG A 57 -13.34 12.93 13.33
CA ARG A 57 -12.94 12.02 14.40
C ARG A 57 -11.53 11.50 14.18
N LYS A 58 -10.83 11.27 15.29
CA LYS A 58 -9.53 10.59 15.26
C LYS A 58 -9.70 9.18 15.76
N ILE A 59 -9.10 8.23 15.02
CA ILE A 59 -9.11 6.84 15.41
C ILE A 59 -7.67 6.36 15.45
N ARG A 60 -7.32 5.64 16.52
CA ARG A 60 -6.00 5.01 16.60
C ARG A 60 -6.06 3.68 15.90
N ALA A 61 -5.19 3.49 14.91
CA ALA A 61 -5.15 2.28 14.11
C ALA A 61 -3.84 1.54 14.32
N ARG A 62 -3.92 0.21 14.34
CA ARG A 62 -2.74 -0.64 14.39
C ARG A 62 -2.10 -0.68 13.01
N ILE A 63 -0.78 -0.78 12.98
CA ILE A 63 -0.01 -0.88 11.73
C ILE A 63 0.49 -2.28 11.54
N PHE A 64 0.29 -2.81 10.35
CA PHE A 64 0.73 -4.15 9.96
C PHE A 64 1.68 -4.08 8.79
N LEU A 65 2.50 -5.10 8.64
CA LEU A 65 3.41 -5.26 7.51
C LEU A 65 2.86 -6.33 6.58
N ALA A 66 2.83 -6.02 5.30
CA ALA A 66 2.39 -6.93 4.24
C ALA A 66 3.29 -6.77 3.03
N GLU A 67 3.15 -7.68 2.07
CA GLU A 67 3.74 -7.52 0.76
C GLU A 67 2.64 -7.14 -0.22
N VAL A 68 2.93 -6.22 -1.12
CA VAL A 68 1.96 -5.78 -2.13
C VAL A 68 2.58 -5.82 -3.52
N GLU A 69 1.71 -6.03 -4.48
CA GLU A 69 2.10 -6.02 -5.88
C GLU A 69 1.08 -5.23 -6.68
N VAL A 70 1.55 -4.25 -7.45
CA VAL A 70 0.72 -3.40 -8.30
C VAL A 70 1.37 -3.36 -9.67
N LYS A 71 0.64 -3.78 -10.69
CA LYS A 71 1.11 -3.76 -12.09
C LYS A 71 2.48 -4.42 -12.26
N GLY A 72 2.66 -5.55 -11.59
CA GLY A 72 3.90 -6.33 -11.67
C GLY A 72 5.02 -5.85 -10.76
N ARG A 73 4.84 -4.76 -10.03
CA ARG A 73 5.85 -4.24 -9.11
C ARG A 73 5.51 -4.66 -7.69
N ARG A 74 6.50 -5.21 -7.01
CA ARG A 74 6.31 -5.85 -5.70
C ARG A 74 7.20 -5.18 -4.65
N GLY A 75 6.67 -5.04 -3.45
CA GLY A 75 7.43 -4.51 -2.33
C GLY A 75 6.67 -4.62 -1.02
N PRO A 76 7.34 -4.29 0.09
CA PRO A 76 6.68 -4.26 1.39
C PRO A 76 5.77 -3.06 1.51
N ALA A 77 4.75 -3.17 2.35
CA ALA A 77 3.84 -2.08 2.59
C ALA A 77 3.39 -2.08 4.05
N LEU A 78 3.16 -0.89 4.56
CA LEU A 78 2.54 -0.69 5.87
C LEU A 78 1.06 -0.51 5.68
N VAL A 79 0.28 -1.22 6.48
CA VAL A 79 -1.17 -1.26 6.38
C VAL A 79 -1.77 -0.81 7.70
N ALA A 80 -2.59 0.22 7.65
CA ALA A 80 -3.36 0.66 8.79
C ALA A 80 -4.69 -0.09 8.83
N GLU A 81 -5.02 -0.62 9.99
CA GLU A 81 -6.25 -1.37 10.19
C GLU A 81 -7.39 -0.43 10.51
N LEU A 82 -8.39 -0.42 9.66
CA LEU A 82 -9.59 0.37 9.89
C LEU A 82 -10.73 -0.25 9.09
N ASN A 83 -11.89 -0.33 9.72
CA ASN A 83 -13.08 -0.83 9.03
C ASN A 83 -13.58 0.25 8.06
N VAL A 84 -13.22 0.09 6.80
CA VAL A 84 -13.57 1.04 5.74
C VAL A 84 -14.42 0.37 4.68
N PRO A 85 -15.34 1.11 4.05
CA PRO A 85 -16.15 0.51 2.97
C PRO A 85 -15.34 0.22 1.72
N THR A 86 -14.27 0.97 1.48
CA THR A 86 -13.40 0.77 0.32
C THR A 86 -11.95 0.83 0.78
N PRO A 87 -11.16 -0.22 0.48
CA PRO A 87 -9.72 -0.17 0.77
C PRO A 87 -9.04 0.98 0.06
N LEU A 88 -8.04 1.57 0.74
CA LEU A 88 -7.31 2.72 0.24
C LEU A 88 -5.86 2.36 -0.05
N LEU A 89 -5.35 2.82 -1.18
CA LEU A 89 -3.94 2.70 -1.55
C LEU A 89 -3.27 4.06 -1.35
N GLY A 90 -2.45 4.16 -0.33
CA GLY A 90 -1.82 5.40 0.07
C GLY A 90 -0.46 5.65 -0.56
N VAL A 91 0.12 6.81 -0.23
CA VAL A 91 1.33 7.30 -0.94
C VAL A 91 2.60 6.51 -0.63
N TYR A 92 2.76 5.95 0.57
CA TYR A 92 3.97 5.21 0.87
C TYR A 92 4.15 4.00 -0.06
N ALA A 93 3.08 3.25 -0.28
CA ALA A 93 3.14 2.11 -1.19
C ALA A 93 3.38 2.58 -2.63
N LEU A 94 2.74 3.65 -3.04
CA LEU A 94 2.95 4.20 -4.38
C LEU A 94 4.40 4.59 -4.58
N GLU A 95 4.98 5.34 -3.64
CA GLU A 95 6.37 5.77 -3.75
C GLU A 95 7.35 4.59 -3.72
N THR A 96 7.10 3.63 -2.82
CA THR A 96 7.93 2.44 -2.70
C THR A 96 7.95 1.65 -4.01
N LEU A 97 6.81 1.56 -4.68
CA LEU A 97 6.70 0.82 -5.93
C LEU A 97 7.04 1.64 -7.17
N GLY A 98 7.33 2.92 -7.00
CA GLY A 98 7.73 3.78 -8.11
C GLY A 98 6.58 4.31 -8.94
N PHE A 99 5.44 4.56 -8.30
CA PHE A 99 4.28 5.16 -8.95
C PHE A 99 3.96 6.52 -8.37
N LYS A 100 3.24 7.30 -9.16
CA LYS A 100 2.55 8.49 -8.67
C LYS A 100 1.14 8.49 -9.25
N ALA A 101 0.23 9.18 -8.59
CA ALA A 101 -1.12 9.33 -9.09
C ALA A 101 -1.22 10.59 -9.95
N ASN A 102 -1.86 10.47 -11.10
CA ASN A 102 -2.17 11.62 -11.92
C ASN A 102 -3.21 12.47 -11.18
N PRO A 103 -2.94 13.76 -10.88
CA PRO A 103 -3.86 14.56 -10.06
C PRO A 103 -5.20 14.84 -10.75
N ARG A 104 -5.28 14.68 -12.06
CA ARG A 104 -6.51 14.93 -12.81
C ARG A 104 -7.40 13.70 -12.88
N THR A 105 -6.82 12.52 -13.06
CA THR A 105 -7.56 11.29 -13.30
C THR A 105 -7.51 10.33 -12.11
N GLY A 106 -6.52 10.46 -11.23
CA GLY A 106 -6.27 9.49 -10.18
C GLY A 106 -5.52 8.26 -10.63
N GLU A 107 -5.30 8.10 -11.94
CA GLU A 107 -4.64 6.90 -12.46
C GLU A 107 -3.15 6.89 -12.13
N LEU A 108 -2.60 5.69 -12.00
CA LEU A 108 -1.19 5.52 -11.67
C LEU A 108 -0.30 5.73 -12.89
N GLU A 109 0.78 6.46 -12.66
CA GLU A 109 1.83 6.68 -13.65
C GLU A 109 3.14 6.18 -13.08
N GLU A 110 3.96 5.57 -13.92
CA GLU A 110 5.27 5.08 -13.50
C GLU A 110 6.26 6.23 -13.44
N ILE A 111 6.93 6.38 -12.31
CA ILE A 111 8.02 7.35 -12.17
C ILE A 111 9.39 6.67 -12.17
N SER A 112 9.39 5.32 -12.12
CA SER A 112 10.59 4.52 -12.23
C SER A 112 10.26 3.31 -13.11
N PRO A 113 10.82 3.22 -14.31
CA PRO A 113 10.51 2.11 -15.21
C PRO A 113 11.05 0.76 -14.73
N GLU A 114 11.97 0.75 -13.77
CA GLU A 114 12.61 -0.46 -13.29
C GLU A 114 11.98 -1.02 -12.02
N GLY A 115 10.82 -0.50 -11.63
CA GLY A 115 10.12 -0.95 -10.44
C GLY A 115 10.39 -0.07 -9.24
N GLY A 116 9.96 -0.54 -8.07
CA GLY A 116 10.11 0.20 -6.84
C GLY A 116 11.56 0.28 -6.37
N TYR A 117 11.82 1.27 -5.56
CA TYR A 117 13.17 1.51 -5.05
C TYR A 117 13.76 0.29 -4.35
N LEU A 118 12.98 -0.43 -3.56
CA LEU A 118 13.50 -1.54 -2.79
C LEU A 118 13.97 -2.70 -3.65
N LEU A 119 13.18 -3.10 -4.62
CA LEU A 119 13.55 -4.21 -5.49
C LEU A 119 14.76 -3.85 -6.34
N HIS A 120 14.75 -2.66 -6.89
CA HIS A 120 15.84 -2.21 -7.75
C HIS A 120 17.13 -2.04 -6.96
N THR A 121 17.05 -1.46 -5.76
CA THR A 121 18.21 -1.28 -4.90
C THR A 121 18.84 -2.60 -4.51
N ASN A 122 18.05 -3.59 -4.17
CA ASN A 122 18.57 -4.92 -3.83
C ASN A 122 19.31 -5.55 -5.01
N ARG A 123 18.78 -5.41 -6.20
CA ARG A 123 19.41 -5.93 -7.40
C ARG A 123 20.74 -5.24 -7.68
N GLN A 124 20.77 -3.92 -7.52
CA GLN A 124 22.00 -3.16 -7.72
C GLN A 124 23.07 -3.54 -6.72
N LEU A 125 22.72 -3.67 -5.46
CA LEU A 125 23.66 -4.08 -4.44
C LEU A 125 24.27 -5.45 -4.76
N SER A 126 23.43 -6.37 -5.20
CA SER A 126 23.88 -7.69 -5.62
C SER A 126 24.88 -7.61 -6.77
N GLN A 127 24.66 -6.72 -7.72
CA GLN A 127 25.54 -6.53 -8.86
C GLN A 127 26.85 -5.85 -8.49
N THR A 128 26.81 -4.89 -7.59
CA THR A 128 27.99 -4.12 -7.24
C THR A 128 28.97 -4.87 -6.36
N HIS A 129 28.54 -5.97 -5.76
CA HIS A 129 29.40 -6.79 -4.92
C HIS A 129 30.25 -7.78 -5.68
N LYS A 130 30.23 -7.72 -6.96
CA LYS A 130 31.01 -8.62 -7.80
C LYS A 130 32.48 -8.22 -7.91
#